data_f51d8876ed73edf1cb4f1ab9d1b0f0bc
#
_entry.id   f51d8876ed73edf1cb4f1ab9d1b0f0bc
#
_cell.length_a   1.000
_cell.length_b   1.000
_cell.length_c   1.000
_cell.angle_alpha   90.00
_cell.angle_beta   90.00
_cell.angle_gamma   90.00
#
_symmetry.space_group_name_H-M   'P 1'
#
loop_
_entity.id
_entity.type
_entity.pdbx_description
1 polymer ?
#
loop_
_entity_poly.entity_id
_entity_poly.type
_entity_poly.pdbx_seq_one_letter_code
_entity_poly.pdbx_strand_id
1 'polypeptide(L)'
;QEASRKLNMTPRRTMSIAQELYEGIELGEYGLTGLITYMRTDSLRLADEATAAAAGFIKGRYGEDYYPGKPRVYKTKSGAQDAHEAIRPSNVQLLPEEIRRYLSPDQFKLYRLIWSRFVACQMADAILDTVSADIVCEGQVFRASGHTVAFPGFTAVYEEGTDDEKKQDAAGKPLPRFDKGDRLTAEKLEPSQHFTQPPARYTEASLIRAMEERGIGRPSTYAPTISTIIDRDYVTKESRALRPTPLGEGVTGLLVDEFKSVADYEFTANMEHELDEVEAGRLNYIQLLHNFYDGFEAALKQAESDLEGKRIKIQDEVTDVICDKCGRNMVIKSGRFGKFLACPGFPECTNTKPITEDTGAACPVCGAKVVKKKSARGFVYYSCDKYPACQFITWDKPLKTKCPNCDSSLFRHTDRDSKEVTDVCLREGCGFVELVKEGLPPEETEKRRKMREARAAKAAERAAAKEAAEKNGETAEKAPKEAKKPAAKKKTVKKTLPWMTKTTNRFK
;
A
#
# COMPACT_ATOMS: atom_id res chain seq x y z
N GLN A 1 1.61 1.15 -9.11
CA GLN A 1 0.77 0.16 -9.82
C GLN A 1 1.55 -1.15 -9.99
N GLU A 2 2.72 -1.16 -10.62
CA GLU A 2 3.53 -2.35 -10.85
C GLU A 2 4.04 -3.01 -9.55
N ALA A 3 4.39 -2.22 -8.54
CA ALA A 3 4.76 -2.76 -7.24
C ALA A 3 3.60 -3.54 -6.58
N SER A 4 2.36 -3.08 -6.76
CA SER A 4 1.18 -3.82 -6.30
C SER A 4 0.96 -5.10 -7.09
N ARG A 5 1.07 -5.06 -8.43
CA ARG A 5 0.85 -6.21 -9.32
C ARG A 5 1.91 -7.30 -9.14
N LYS A 6 3.18 -6.93 -9.22
CA LYS A 6 4.32 -7.87 -9.26
C LYS A 6 4.89 -8.22 -7.89
N LEU A 7 4.88 -7.27 -6.95
CA LEU A 7 5.53 -7.43 -5.66
C LEU A 7 4.52 -7.61 -4.51
N ASN A 8 3.22 -7.49 -4.81
CA ASN A 8 2.13 -7.51 -3.82
C ASN A 8 2.37 -6.49 -2.68
N MET A 9 2.95 -5.34 -3.02
CA MET A 9 3.18 -4.24 -2.10
C MET A 9 2.00 -3.27 -2.11
N THR A 10 1.55 -2.83 -0.92
CA THR A 10 0.54 -1.77 -0.83
C THR A 10 1.13 -0.43 -1.26
N PRO A 11 0.32 0.52 -1.77
CA PRO A 11 0.80 1.85 -2.15
C PRO A 11 1.56 2.55 -1.03
N ARG A 12 1.08 2.47 0.20
CA ARG A 12 1.75 3.04 1.38
C ARG A 12 3.15 2.43 1.61
N ARG A 13 3.26 1.10 1.50
CA ARG A 13 4.54 0.40 1.67
C ARG A 13 5.50 0.75 0.53
N THR A 14 5.01 0.77 -0.71
CA THR A 14 5.78 1.17 -1.90
C THR A 14 6.37 2.58 -1.73
N MET A 15 5.54 3.55 -1.32
CA MET A 15 6.00 4.94 -1.13
C MET A 15 6.99 5.07 0.02
N SER A 16 6.83 4.30 1.12
CA SER A 16 7.81 4.28 2.22
C SER A 16 9.18 3.79 1.76
N ILE A 17 9.21 2.69 1.00
CA ILE A 17 10.46 2.11 0.51
C ILE A 17 11.10 3.01 -0.58
N ALA A 18 10.28 3.59 -1.47
CA ALA A 18 10.77 4.53 -2.46
C ALA A 18 11.42 5.77 -1.80
N GLN A 19 10.84 6.27 -0.70
CA GLN A 19 11.43 7.34 0.09
C GLN A 19 12.80 6.95 0.67
N GLU A 20 12.92 5.73 1.21
CA GLU A 20 14.20 5.21 1.74
C GLU A 20 15.27 5.11 0.62
N LEU A 21 14.89 4.60 -0.55
CA LEU A 21 15.78 4.49 -1.71
C LEU A 21 16.24 5.86 -2.24
N TYR A 22 15.36 6.87 -2.18
CA TYR A 22 15.68 8.24 -2.58
C TYR A 22 16.57 8.95 -1.56
N GLU A 23 16.26 8.86 -0.25
CA GLU A 23 17.03 9.51 0.82
C GLU A 23 18.44 8.95 0.96
N GLY A 24 18.65 7.72 0.56
CA GLY A 24 19.95 7.06 0.50
C GLY A 24 20.06 5.82 1.38
N ILE A 25 20.82 4.88 0.87
CA ILE A 25 21.20 3.64 1.53
C ILE A 25 22.72 3.61 1.67
N GLU A 26 23.22 3.11 2.79
CA GLU A 26 24.65 2.90 3.01
C GLU A 26 25.14 1.71 2.16
N LEU A 27 25.93 1.97 1.15
CA LEU A 27 26.43 0.98 0.19
C LEU A 27 27.91 0.61 0.40
N GLY A 28 28.40 0.68 1.61
CA GLY A 28 29.79 0.36 1.94
C GLY A 28 30.78 1.34 1.27
N GLU A 29 31.53 0.91 0.28
CA GLU A 29 32.54 1.76 -0.39
C GLU A 29 31.93 2.98 -1.10
N TYR A 30 30.68 2.92 -1.51
CA TYR A 30 29.96 4.04 -2.14
C TYR A 30 29.37 5.02 -1.11
N GLY A 31 29.42 4.69 0.20
CA GLY A 31 28.81 5.49 1.27
C GLY A 31 27.30 5.62 1.14
N LEU A 32 26.73 6.66 1.77
CA LEU A 32 25.31 6.95 1.72
C LEU A 32 24.90 7.43 0.32
N THR A 33 24.18 6.60 -0.42
CA THR A 33 23.84 6.83 -1.82
C THR A 33 22.33 6.78 -2.04
N GLY A 34 21.75 7.85 -2.63
CA GLY A 34 20.39 7.85 -3.16
C GLY A 34 20.33 7.00 -4.42
N LEU A 35 19.49 5.96 -4.40
CA LEU A 35 19.45 4.96 -5.47
C LEU A 35 18.48 5.31 -6.59
N ILE A 36 17.51 6.18 -6.34
CA ILE A 36 16.52 6.59 -7.33
C ILE A 36 16.32 8.10 -7.32
N THR A 37 15.75 8.63 -8.42
CA THR A 37 15.25 10.01 -8.51
C THR A 37 14.03 10.21 -7.61
N TYR A 38 13.57 11.45 -7.48
CA TYR A 38 12.42 11.78 -6.62
C TYR A 38 11.15 11.06 -7.07
N MET A 39 10.51 10.33 -6.14
CA MET A 39 9.42 9.38 -6.45
C MET A 39 8.03 10.00 -6.50
N ARG A 40 7.82 11.24 -6.02
CA ARG A 40 6.51 11.90 -6.10
C ARG A 40 6.44 12.77 -7.35
N THR A 41 6.42 12.12 -8.48
CA THR A 41 6.39 12.75 -9.80
C THR A 41 5.47 12.01 -10.74
N ASP A 42 4.87 12.72 -11.66
CA ASP A 42 4.13 12.25 -12.82
C ASP A 42 4.87 12.55 -14.13
N SER A 43 6.06 13.14 -14.04
CA SER A 43 6.91 13.43 -15.18
C SER A 43 7.43 12.15 -15.84
N LEU A 44 7.44 12.14 -17.17
CA LEU A 44 8.06 11.09 -17.98
C LEU A 44 9.40 11.55 -18.61
N ARG A 45 9.85 12.77 -18.27
CA ARG A 45 11.09 13.33 -18.77
C ARG A 45 12.30 12.59 -18.17
N LEU A 46 13.30 12.33 -18.97
CA LEU A 46 14.59 11.77 -18.57
C LEU A 46 15.70 12.75 -18.93
N ALA A 47 16.68 12.89 -18.05
CA ALA A 47 17.86 13.70 -18.35
C ALA A 47 18.69 13.04 -19.47
N ASP A 48 19.34 13.88 -20.29
CA ASP A 48 20.15 13.43 -21.43
C ASP A 48 21.31 12.55 -20.97
N GLU A 49 21.93 12.87 -19.84
CA GLU A 49 23.02 12.07 -19.25
C GLU A 49 22.53 10.67 -18.87
N ALA A 50 21.30 10.55 -18.34
CA ALA A 50 20.74 9.27 -17.94
C ALA A 50 20.41 8.39 -19.16
N THR A 51 19.86 8.99 -20.23
CA THR A 51 19.58 8.27 -21.47
C THR A 51 20.86 7.83 -22.18
N ALA A 52 21.91 8.68 -22.19
CA ALA A 52 23.23 8.34 -22.71
C ALA A 52 23.90 7.21 -21.92
N ALA A 53 23.82 7.26 -20.58
CA ALA A 53 24.34 6.19 -19.73
C ALA A 53 23.59 4.86 -19.96
N ALA A 54 22.26 4.91 -20.11
CA ALA A 54 21.44 3.75 -20.44
C ALA A 54 21.81 3.17 -21.81
N ALA A 55 22.02 4.01 -22.83
CA ALA A 55 22.47 3.56 -24.15
C ALA A 55 23.80 2.82 -24.09
N GLY A 56 24.81 3.38 -23.40
CA GLY A 56 26.11 2.72 -23.20
C GLY A 56 25.98 1.39 -22.45
N PHE A 57 25.15 1.36 -21.40
CA PHE A 57 24.88 0.14 -20.63
C PHE A 57 24.20 -0.95 -21.47
N ILE A 58 23.14 -0.60 -22.22
CA ILE A 58 22.40 -1.55 -23.06
C ILE A 58 23.32 -2.16 -24.12
N LYS A 59 24.06 -1.34 -24.86
CA LYS A 59 24.99 -1.81 -25.88
C LYS A 59 26.09 -2.71 -25.31
N GLY A 60 26.71 -2.31 -24.21
CA GLY A 60 27.76 -3.08 -23.58
C GLY A 60 27.31 -4.40 -22.96
N ARG A 61 26.08 -4.48 -22.45
CA ARG A 61 25.57 -5.66 -21.73
C ARG A 61 24.75 -6.61 -22.58
N TYR A 62 23.93 -6.08 -23.52
CA TYR A 62 22.98 -6.86 -24.31
C TYR A 62 23.35 -6.90 -25.79
N GLY A 63 24.14 -5.95 -26.29
CA GLY A 63 24.56 -5.83 -27.71
C GLY A 63 23.87 -4.63 -28.38
N GLU A 64 24.44 -4.26 -29.56
CA GLU A 64 23.99 -3.10 -30.33
C GLU A 64 22.50 -3.22 -30.78
N ASP A 65 22.07 -4.44 -31.11
CA ASP A 65 20.70 -4.72 -31.58
C ASP A 65 19.60 -4.41 -30.54
N TYR A 66 19.98 -4.44 -29.26
CA TYR A 66 19.06 -4.11 -28.17
C TYR A 66 18.87 -2.62 -27.96
N TYR A 67 19.62 -1.76 -28.63
CA TYR A 67 19.44 -0.31 -28.57
C TYR A 67 18.83 0.22 -29.86
N PRO A 68 17.74 1.03 -29.81
CA PRO A 68 16.98 1.46 -30.99
C PRO A 68 17.69 2.54 -31.83
N GLY A 69 18.99 2.79 -31.63
CA GLY A 69 19.81 3.77 -32.35
C GLY A 69 19.67 5.21 -31.87
N LYS A 70 18.59 5.52 -31.15
CA LYS A 70 18.32 6.85 -30.55
C LYS A 70 17.60 6.69 -29.21
N PRO A 71 17.74 7.67 -28.30
CA PRO A 71 16.98 7.67 -27.04
C PRO A 71 15.48 7.67 -27.30
N ARG A 72 14.73 6.89 -26.53
CA ARG A 72 13.27 6.95 -26.55
C ARG A 72 12.79 8.11 -25.70
N VAL A 73 11.92 8.92 -26.26
CA VAL A 73 11.28 10.06 -25.59
C VAL A 73 9.81 9.76 -25.40
N TYR A 74 9.33 9.92 -24.19
CA TYR A 74 7.92 9.75 -23.84
C TYR A 74 7.27 11.10 -23.64
N LYS A 75 6.08 11.29 -24.23
CA LYS A 75 5.32 12.53 -24.06
C LYS A 75 4.76 12.59 -22.64
N THR A 76 5.10 13.64 -21.94
CA THR A 76 4.49 13.98 -20.64
C THR A 76 3.05 14.44 -20.87
N LYS A 77 2.12 14.09 -19.97
CA LYS A 77 0.74 14.59 -20.04
C LYS A 77 0.73 16.10 -19.81
N SER A 78 -0.21 16.80 -20.45
CA SER A 78 -0.42 18.23 -20.17
C SER A 78 -0.81 18.40 -18.69
N GLY A 79 -0.12 19.30 -17.98
CA GLY A 79 -0.32 19.52 -16.53
C GLY A 79 0.63 18.75 -15.60
N ALA A 80 1.54 17.92 -16.13
CA ALA A 80 2.60 17.35 -15.30
C ALA A 80 3.65 18.40 -14.94
N GLN A 81 4.19 18.32 -13.71
CA GLN A 81 5.22 19.25 -13.26
C GLN A 81 6.53 19.01 -14.01
N ASP A 82 6.84 19.84 -14.99
CA ASP A 82 8.08 19.75 -15.80
C ASP A 82 9.37 19.95 -14.99
N ALA A 83 9.27 20.45 -13.77
CA ALA A 83 10.41 20.63 -12.88
C ALA A 83 11.01 19.30 -12.40
N HIS A 84 10.23 18.21 -12.44
CA HIS A 84 10.67 16.89 -12.00
C HIS A 84 11.13 16.03 -13.17
N GLU A 85 11.85 14.98 -12.82
CA GLU A 85 12.27 13.90 -13.72
C GLU A 85 11.47 12.64 -13.42
N ALA A 86 11.41 11.70 -14.38
CA ALA A 86 10.81 10.39 -14.17
C ALA A 86 11.56 9.59 -13.10
N ILE A 87 10.86 8.65 -12.47
CA ILE A 87 11.47 7.73 -11.48
C ILE A 87 12.41 6.77 -12.22
N ARG A 88 13.70 6.86 -11.92
CA ARG A 88 14.75 6.01 -12.48
C ARG A 88 15.87 5.75 -11.47
N PRO A 89 16.75 4.77 -11.69
CA PRO A 89 17.98 4.66 -10.92
C PRO A 89 18.84 5.92 -11.09
N SER A 90 19.46 6.39 -10.01
CA SER A 90 20.41 7.50 -10.04
C SER A 90 21.66 7.15 -10.88
N ASN A 91 22.07 5.89 -10.83
CA ASN A 91 23.15 5.33 -11.62
C ASN A 91 22.77 3.94 -12.14
N VAL A 92 22.67 3.79 -13.48
CA VAL A 92 22.30 2.53 -14.13
C VAL A 92 23.35 1.41 -13.93
N GLN A 93 24.60 1.77 -13.64
CA GLN A 93 25.68 0.82 -13.38
C GLN A 93 25.59 0.13 -12.01
N LEU A 94 24.78 0.67 -11.07
CA LEU A 94 24.53 0.00 -9.79
C LEU A 94 23.49 -1.13 -10.01
N LEU A 95 24.00 -2.29 -10.41
CA LEU A 95 23.16 -3.45 -10.68
C LEU A 95 22.46 -3.92 -9.41
N PRO A 96 21.15 -4.18 -9.45
CA PRO A 96 20.40 -4.63 -8.28
C PRO A 96 21.04 -5.84 -7.58
N GLU A 97 21.55 -6.81 -8.34
CA GLU A 97 22.14 -8.03 -7.79
C GLU A 97 23.48 -7.76 -7.06
N GLU A 98 24.27 -6.81 -7.51
CA GLU A 98 25.56 -6.45 -6.90
C GLU A 98 25.38 -5.72 -5.56
N ILE A 99 24.38 -4.83 -5.48
CA ILE A 99 24.10 -4.06 -4.25
C ILE A 99 23.13 -4.77 -3.32
N ARG A 100 22.64 -5.97 -3.66
CA ARG A 100 21.64 -6.73 -2.91
C ARG A 100 21.99 -6.90 -1.44
N ARG A 101 23.28 -7.10 -1.13
CA ARG A 101 23.76 -7.31 0.25
C ARG A 101 23.53 -6.11 1.17
N TYR A 102 23.35 -4.92 0.62
CA TYR A 102 23.12 -3.68 1.36
C TYR A 102 21.63 -3.34 1.49
N LEU A 103 20.76 -4.04 0.77
CA LEU A 103 19.34 -3.75 0.68
C LEU A 103 18.51 -4.74 1.50
N SER A 104 17.46 -4.25 2.13
CA SER A 104 16.41 -5.13 2.65
C SER A 104 15.71 -5.86 1.49
N PRO A 105 15.03 -7.00 1.74
CA PRO A 105 14.33 -7.73 0.69
C PRO A 105 13.31 -6.88 -0.09
N ASP A 106 12.62 -5.96 0.57
CA ASP A 106 11.63 -5.09 -0.06
C ASP A 106 12.30 -3.95 -0.85
N GLN A 107 13.37 -3.35 -0.32
CA GLN A 107 14.18 -2.35 -1.03
C GLN A 107 14.78 -2.96 -2.31
N PHE A 108 15.34 -4.16 -2.22
CA PHE A 108 15.87 -4.87 -3.39
C PHE A 108 14.82 -5.10 -4.46
N LYS A 109 13.63 -5.62 -4.09
CA LYS A 109 12.56 -5.88 -5.03
C LYS A 109 12.09 -4.60 -5.74
N LEU A 110 11.90 -3.52 -4.98
CA LEU A 110 11.43 -2.25 -5.54
C LEU A 110 12.51 -1.59 -6.41
N TYR A 111 13.76 -1.56 -5.96
CA TYR A 111 14.86 -1.03 -6.75
C TYR A 111 15.05 -1.80 -8.06
N ARG A 112 15.01 -3.13 -8.01
CA ARG A 112 15.10 -3.99 -9.21
C ARG A 112 13.95 -3.69 -10.18
N LEU A 113 12.73 -3.50 -9.69
CA LEU A 113 11.58 -3.15 -10.51
C LEU A 113 11.78 -1.81 -11.23
N ILE A 114 12.23 -0.78 -10.53
CA ILE A 114 12.51 0.57 -11.08
C ILE A 114 13.67 0.49 -12.09
N TRP A 115 14.74 -0.18 -11.73
CA TRP A 115 15.91 -0.36 -12.57
C TRP A 115 15.58 -1.09 -13.88
N SER A 116 14.88 -2.23 -13.77
CA SER A 116 14.47 -3.01 -14.94
C SER A 116 13.52 -2.23 -15.85
N ARG A 117 12.56 -1.48 -15.30
CA ARG A 117 11.65 -0.63 -16.07
C ARG A 117 12.41 0.46 -16.81
N PHE A 118 13.35 1.13 -16.15
CA PHE A 118 14.17 2.18 -16.76
C PHE A 118 15.02 1.65 -17.91
N VAL A 119 15.73 0.54 -17.72
CA VAL A 119 16.53 -0.05 -18.79
C VAL A 119 15.66 -0.46 -19.97
N ALA A 120 14.57 -1.19 -19.70
CA ALA A 120 13.62 -1.65 -20.71
C ALA A 120 13.01 -0.50 -21.53
N CYS A 121 12.71 0.64 -20.89
CA CYS A 121 12.11 1.79 -21.59
C CYS A 121 13.06 2.43 -22.61
N GLN A 122 14.36 2.16 -22.57
CA GLN A 122 15.36 2.63 -23.53
C GLN A 122 15.84 1.53 -24.49
N MET A 123 15.34 0.29 -24.36
CA MET A 123 15.69 -0.84 -25.24
C MET A 123 14.85 -0.87 -26.52
N ALA A 124 15.31 -1.63 -27.49
CA ALA A 124 14.59 -1.92 -28.73
C ALA A 124 13.30 -2.74 -28.45
N ASP A 125 12.34 -2.66 -29.35
CA ASP A 125 11.10 -3.41 -29.27
C ASP A 125 11.35 -4.91 -29.39
N ALA A 126 10.50 -5.71 -28.76
CA ALA A 126 10.44 -7.14 -28.99
C ALA A 126 9.78 -7.40 -30.36
N ILE A 127 10.28 -8.39 -31.07
CA ILE A 127 9.72 -8.84 -32.35
C ILE A 127 9.09 -10.20 -32.12
N LEU A 128 7.80 -10.31 -32.44
CA LEU A 128 7.01 -11.52 -32.31
C LEU A 128 6.59 -12.03 -33.67
N ASP A 129 6.90 -13.28 -33.99
CA ASP A 129 6.30 -13.98 -35.12
C ASP A 129 4.95 -14.54 -34.71
N THR A 130 3.87 -13.99 -35.26
CA THR A 130 2.50 -14.40 -34.96
C THR A 130 1.94 -15.31 -36.03
N VAL A 131 1.35 -16.41 -35.60
CA VAL A 131 0.67 -17.35 -36.49
C VAL A 131 -0.79 -17.41 -36.11
N SER A 132 -1.67 -17.32 -37.11
CA SER A 132 -3.10 -17.56 -36.95
C SER A 132 -3.55 -18.56 -38.01
N ALA A 133 -4.18 -19.65 -37.56
CA ALA A 133 -4.67 -20.70 -38.42
C ALA A 133 -6.18 -20.84 -38.29
N ASP A 134 -6.87 -20.88 -39.43
CA ASP A 134 -8.27 -21.20 -39.55
C ASP A 134 -8.39 -22.68 -40.02
N ILE A 135 -8.87 -23.52 -39.12
CA ILE A 135 -9.05 -24.97 -39.36
C ILE A 135 -10.54 -25.16 -39.69
N VAL A 136 -10.81 -25.60 -40.91
CA VAL A 136 -12.19 -25.82 -41.41
C VAL A 136 -12.56 -27.27 -41.27
N CYS A 137 -13.67 -27.56 -40.59
CA CYS A 137 -14.25 -28.87 -40.45
C CYS A 137 -15.76 -28.80 -40.69
N GLU A 138 -16.25 -29.46 -41.71
CA GLU A 138 -17.70 -29.52 -42.10
C GLU A 138 -18.37 -28.11 -42.09
N GLY A 139 -17.68 -27.13 -42.65
CA GLY A 139 -18.18 -25.75 -42.74
C GLY A 139 -18.06 -24.90 -41.44
N GLN A 140 -17.60 -25.48 -40.35
CA GLN A 140 -17.27 -24.76 -39.12
C GLN A 140 -15.79 -24.37 -39.12
N VAL A 141 -15.50 -23.16 -38.61
CA VAL A 141 -14.14 -22.62 -38.53
C VAL A 141 -13.66 -22.59 -37.08
N PHE A 142 -12.60 -23.33 -36.81
CA PHE A 142 -11.88 -23.31 -35.54
C PHE A 142 -10.63 -22.43 -35.74
N ARG A 143 -10.46 -21.38 -34.90
CA ARG A 143 -9.30 -20.51 -34.98
C ARG A 143 -8.32 -20.77 -33.87
N ALA A 144 -7.08 -21.02 -34.23
CA ALA A 144 -5.94 -21.09 -33.31
C ALA A 144 -4.98 -19.94 -33.61
N SER A 145 -4.48 -19.27 -32.57
CA SER A 145 -3.46 -18.24 -32.72
C SER A 145 -2.37 -18.44 -31.67
N GLY A 146 -1.15 -18.14 -32.06
CA GLY A 146 0.02 -18.22 -31.20
C GLY A 146 1.12 -17.32 -31.69
N HIS A 147 2.16 -17.15 -30.91
CA HIS A 147 3.35 -16.39 -31.30
C HIS A 147 4.61 -17.02 -30.76
N THR A 148 5.73 -16.76 -31.45
CA THR A 148 7.07 -17.06 -30.98
C THR A 148 7.87 -15.77 -30.90
N VAL A 149 8.78 -15.67 -29.93
CA VAL A 149 9.63 -14.51 -29.79
C VAL A 149 10.80 -14.65 -30.78
N ALA A 150 10.79 -13.85 -31.86
CA ALA A 150 11.89 -13.80 -32.84
C ALA A 150 13.07 -12.98 -32.29
N PHE A 151 12.78 -11.87 -31.62
CA PHE A 151 13.77 -11.05 -30.94
C PHE A 151 13.19 -10.56 -29.61
N PRO A 152 13.82 -10.82 -28.46
CA PRO A 152 13.25 -10.50 -27.17
C PRO A 152 13.21 -9.00 -26.87
N GLY A 153 14.13 -8.17 -27.42
CA GLY A 153 14.16 -6.75 -27.16
C GLY A 153 14.08 -6.40 -25.68
N PHE A 154 13.21 -5.46 -25.30
CA PHE A 154 13.03 -5.03 -23.90
C PHE A 154 12.50 -6.13 -22.98
N THR A 155 11.81 -7.15 -23.52
CA THR A 155 11.27 -8.24 -22.70
C THR A 155 12.34 -9.12 -22.06
N ALA A 156 13.60 -9.04 -22.54
CA ALA A 156 14.74 -9.66 -21.90
C ALA A 156 15.00 -9.14 -20.46
N VAL A 157 14.50 -7.95 -20.13
CA VAL A 157 14.73 -7.27 -18.85
C VAL A 157 13.45 -7.05 -18.06
N TYR A 158 12.35 -6.79 -18.77
CA TYR A 158 11.10 -6.37 -18.16
C TYR A 158 9.87 -6.83 -18.94
N GLU A 159 8.93 -7.40 -18.21
CA GLU A 159 7.58 -7.68 -18.71
C GLU A 159 6.58 -6.83 -17.94
N GLU A 160 5.57 -6.26 -18.60
CA GLU A 160 4.55 -5.46 -17.92
C GLU A 160 3.56 -6.34 -17.18
N GLY A 161 3.21 -5.93 -15.96
CA GLY A 161 2.18 -6.60 -15.16
C GLY A 161 0.77 -6.24 -15.67
N THR A 162 -0.16 -7.18 -15.63
CA THR A 162 -1.57 -6.93 -15.93
C THR A 162 -2.46 -7.21 -14.72
N ASP A 163 -3.55 -6.44 -14.57
CA ASP A 163 -4.60 -6.72 -13.58
C ASP A 163 -5.60 -7.78 -14.09
N ASP A 164 -5.51 -8.16 -15.36
CA ASP A 164 -6.41 -9.10 -16.02
C ASP A 164 -5.74 -10.48 -16.12
N GLU A 165 -6.13 -11.40 -15.23
CA GLU A 165 -5.60 -12.77 -15.19
C GLU A 165 -5.84 -13.51 -16.53
N LYS A 166 -6.94 -13.22 -17.22
CA LYS A 166 -7.26 -13.85 -18.52
C LYS A 166 -6.29 -13.45 -19.63
N LYS A 167 -5.67 -12.27 -19.51
CA LYS A 167 -4.66 -11.83 -20.49
C LYS A 167 -3.30 -12.51 -20.28
N GLN A 168 -3.00 -13.00 -19.09
CA GLN A 168 -1.79 -13.80 -18.85
C GLN A 168 -1.87 -15.17 -19.53
N ASP A 169 -3.04 -15.79 -19.51
CA ASP A 169 -3.27 -17.10 -20.19
C ASP A 169 -3.39 -16.95 -21.71
N ALA A 170 -3.77 -15.76 -22.20
CA ALA A 170 -3.88 -15.44 -23.62
C ALA A 170 -2.53 -15.08 -24.29
N ALA A 171 -1.43 -15.02 -23.54
CA ALA A 171 -0.08 -15.00 -24.12
C ALA A 171 0.09 -16.32 -24.89
N GLY A 172 -0.14 -16.26 -26.21
CA GLY A 172 -0.34 -17.40 -27.07
C GLY A 172 0.78 -18.41 -26.94
N LYS A 173 0.42 -19.65 -26.63
CA LYS A 173 1.38 -20.77 -26.70
C LYS A 173 1.87 -20.86 -28.14
N PRO A 174 3.15 -21.19 -28.38
CA PRO A 174 3.63 -21.40 -29.74
C PRO A 174 2.80 -22.51 -30.40
N LEU A 175 2.29 -22.24 -31.59
CA LEU A 175 1.62 -23.26 -32.38
C LEU A 175 2.67 -24.15 -33.05
N PRO A 176 2.38 -25.44 -33.26
CA PRO A 176 3.23 -26.30 -34.09
C PRO A 176 3.31 -25.74 -35.52
N ARG A 177 4.38 -26.09 -36.22
CA ARG A 177 4.51 -25.69 -37.63
C ARG A 177 3.55 -26.55 -38.47
N PHE A 178 2.76 -25.89 -39.29
CA PHE A 178 1.89 -26.47 -40.31
C PHE A 178 1.77 -25.50 -41.50
N ASP A 179 1.48 -26.06 -42.65
CA ASP A 179 1.33 -25.30 -43.89
C ASP A 179 -0.15 -25.23 -44.31
N LYS A 180 -0.42 -24.28 -45.21
CA LYS A 180 -1.77 -24.11 -45.76
C LYS A 180 -2.15 -25.39 -46.55
N GLY A 181 -3.22 -26.03 -46.13
CA GLY A 181 -3.72 -27.24 -46.78
C GLY A 181 -3.42 -28.54 -46.03
N ASP A 182 -2.66 -28.44 -44.93
CA ASP A 182 -2.43 -29.60 -44.07
C ASP A 182 -3.73 -30.12 -43.52
N ARG A 183 -3.83 -31.46 -43.41
CA ARG A 183 -4.97 -32.16 -42.83
C ARG A 183 -4.68 -32.48 -41.38
N LEU A 184 -5.52 -31.98 -40.49
CA LEU A 184 -5.45 -32.23 -39.06
C LEU A 184 -6.55 -33.22 -38.64
N THR A 185 -6.22 -34.10 -37.69
CA THR A 185 -7.21 -35.02 -37.10
C THR A 185 -7.64 -34.47 -35.75
N ALA A 186 -8.96 -34.32 -35.55
CA ALA A 186 -9.50 -33.92 -34.26
C ALA A 186 -9.42 -35.10 -33.29
N GLU A 187 -8.61 -35.00 -32.25
CA GLU A 187 -8.52 -36.03 -31.20
C GLU A 187 -9.69 -35.90 -30.21
N LYS A 188 -10.09 -34.68 -29.88
CA LYS A 188 -11.15 -34.40 -28.92
C LYS A 188 -11.82 -33.07 -29.20
N LEU A 189 -13.14 -33.05 -29.09
CA LEU A 189 -13.96 -31.86 -29.08
C LEU A 189 -14.53 -31.65 -27.67
N GLU A 190 -14.19 -30.55 -27.03
CA GLU A 190 -14.67 -30.18 -25.69
C GLU A 190 -15.59 -28.96 -25.79
N PRO A 191 -16.91 -29.14 -25.76
CA PRO A 191 -17.83 -28.03 -25.69
C PRO A 191 -17.76 -27.41 -24.27
N SER A 192 -17.60 -26.12 -24.20
CA SER A 192 -17.63 -25.37 -22.93
C SER A 192 -18.59 -24.21 -23.02
N GLN A 193 -19.39 -24.05 -21.98
CA GLN A 193 -20.28 -22.90 -21.84
C GLN A 193 -19.59 -21.79 -21.08
N HIS A 194 -19.61 -20.58 -21.64
CA HIS A 194 -19.07 -19.38 -21.03
C HIS A 194 -20.16 -18.34 -20.87
N PHE A 195 -20.12 -17.63 -19.75
CA PHE A 195 -21.01 -16.50 -19.48
C PHE A 195 -20.21 -15.21 -19.42
N THR A 196 -20.81 -14.10 -19.86
CA THR A 196 -20.25 -12.78 -19.63
C THR A 196 -20.15 -12.52 -18.15
N GLN A 197 -19.02 -11.96 -17.74
CA GLN A 197 -18.78 -11.60 -16.34
C GLN A 197 -18.92 -10.07 -16.20
N PRO A 198 -19.39 -9.57 -15.03
CA PRO A 198 -19.37 -8.14 -14.77
C PRO A 198 -17.92 -7.64 -14.74
N PRO A 199 -17.71 -6.30 -14.88
CA PRO A 199 -16.39 -5.72 -14.70
C PRO A 199 -15.76 -6.14 -13.39
N ALA A 200 -14.46 -6.42 -13.41
CA ALA A 200 -13.74 -6.79 -12.20
C ALA A 200 -13.76 -5.63 -11.19
N ARG A 201 -13.79 -5.95 -9.89
CA ARG A 201 -13.65 -4.94 -8.84
C ARG A 201 -12.26 -4.31 -8.90
N TYR A 202 -12.18 -3.07 -8.44
CA TYR A 202 -10.88 -2.39 -8.34
C TYR A 202 -9.94 -3.13 -7.41
N THR A 203 -8.69 -3.25 -7.84
CA THR A 203 -7.54 -3.48 -6.98
C THR A 203 -6.94 -2.13 -6.56
N GLU A 204 -5.99 -2.12 -5.61
CA GLU A 204 -5.27 -0.87 -5.29
C GLU A 204 -4.58 -0.29 -6.54
N ALA A 205 -4.02 -1.15 -7.41
CA ALA A 205 -3.36 -0.74 -8.64
C ALA A 205 -4.34 -0.15 -9.66
N SER A 206 -5.45 -0.85 -9.94
CA SER A 206 -6.43 -0.38 -10.92
C SER A 206 -7.23 0.83 -10.43
N LEU A 207 -7.40 1.00 -9.10
CA LEU A 207 -7.99 2.22 -8.53
C LEU A 207 -7.07 3.43 -8.71
N ILE A 208 -5.76 3.29 -8.45
CA ILE A 208 -4.77 4.35 -8.72
C ILE A 208 -4.80 4.72 -10.21
N ARG A 209 -4.84 3.74 -11.09
CA ARG A 209 -4.92 3.97 -12.53
C ARG A 209 -6.19 4.73 -12.90
N ALA A 210 -7.35 4.36 -12.38
CA ALA A 210 -8.60 5.03 -12.63
C ALA A 210 -8.62 6.48 -12.11
N MET A 211 -7.99 6.74 -10.95
CA MET A 211 -7.81 8.10 -10.42
C MET A 211 -6.90 8.92 -11.33
N GLU A 212 -5.77 8.36 -11.76
CA GLU A 212 -4.83 9.01 -12.68
C GLU A 212 -5.46 9.34 -14.04
N GLU A 213 -6.20 8.40 -14.63
CA GLU A 213 -6.89 8.59 -15.93
C GLU A 213 -7.95 9.69 -15.86
N ARG A 214 -8.56 9.90 -14.69
CA ARG A 214 -9.57 10.95 -14.46
C ARG A 214 -9.01 12.26 -13.90
N GLY A 215 -7.71 12.36 -13.69
CA GLY A 215 -7.08 13.54 -13.08
C GLY A 215 -7.38 13.74 -11.60
N ILE A 216 -7.87 12.70 -10.91
CA ILE A 216 -8.23 12.74 -9.48
C ILE A 216 -7.00 12.50 -8.62
N GLY A 217 -6.50 13.54 -7.97
CA GLY A 217 -5.31 13.46 -7.12
C GLY A 217 -3.98 13.56 -7.88
N ARG A 218 -2.90 13.45 -7.14
CA ARG A 218 -1.51 13.56 -7.63
C ARG A 218 -0.67 12.41 -7.03
N PRO A 219 0.56 12.17 -7.51
CA PRO A 219 1.45 11.13 -6.95
C PRO A 219 1.62 11.18 -5.43
N SER A 220 1.51 12.36 -4.83
CA SER A 220 1.60 12.55 -3.37
C SER A 220 0.35 12.11 -2.62
N THR A 221 -0.83 12.07 -3.26
CA THR A 221 -2.13 11.83 -2.61
C THR A 221 -2.71 10.44 -2.86
N TYR A 222 -2.31 9.72 -3.90
CA TYR A 222 -2.88 8.39 -4.20
C TYR A 222 -2.77 7.39 -3.05
N ALA A 223 -1.56 7.20 -2.50
CA ALA A 223 -1.35 6.27 -1.41
C ALA A 223 -2.06 6.67 -0.10
N PRO A 224 -2.02 7.95 0.34
CA PRO A 224 -2.83 8.43 1.47
C PRO A 224 -4.33 8.22 1.28
N THR A 225 -4.88 8.50 0.11
CA THR A 225 -6.32 8.35 -0.19
C THR A 225 -6.75 6.90 -0.02
N ILE A 226 -6.04 5.94 -0.65
CA ILE A 226 -6.35 4.52 -0.52
C ILE A 226 -6.22 4.05 0.93
N SER A 227 -5.16 4.47 1.64
CA SER A 227 -5.01 4.13 3.05
C SER A 227 -6.17 4.68 3.88
N THR A 228 -6.63 5.90 3.62
CA THR A 228 -7.71 6.55 4.35
C THR A 228 -9.03 5.82 4.20
N ILE A 229 -9.42 5.40 3.00
CA ILE A 229 -10.69 4.69 2.78
C ILE A 229 -10.68 3.30 3.42
N ILE A 230 -9.51 2.65 3.49
CA ILE A 230 -9.35 1.36 4.19
C ILE A 230 -9.32 1.55 5.71
N ASP A 231 -8.52 2.50 6.22
CA ASP A 231 -8.37 2.77 7.65
C ASP A 231 -9.66 3.27 8.30
N ARG A 232 -10.55 3.91 7.53
CA ARG A 232 -11.90 4.33 7.95
C ARG A 232 -12.97 3.26 7.77
N ASP A 233 -12.58 2.07 7.34
CA ASP A 233 -13.51 0.95 7.12
C ASP A 233 -14.60 1.23 6.05
N TYR A 234 -14.34 2.18 5.13
CA TYR A 234 -15.23 2.43 3.99
C TYR A 234 -15.11 1.35 2.93
N VAL A 235 -13.93 0.75 2.85
CA VAL A 235 -13.57 -0.32 1.91
C VAL A 235 -12.82 -1.41 2.65
N THR A 236 -13.13 -2.67 2.35
CA THR A 236 -12.36 -3.84 2.79
C THR A 236 -11.57 -4.42 1.61
N LYS A 237 -10.46 -5.07 1.93
CA LYS A 237 -9.63 -5.77 0.95
C LYS A 237 -9.84 -7.27 1.08
N GLU A 238 -10.43 -7.87 0.04
CA GLU A 238 -10.59 -9.32 -0.07
C GLU A 238 -9.63 -9.85 -1.15
N SER A 239 -8.63 -10.58 -0.74
CA SER A 239 -7.49 -10.96 -1.60
C SER A 239 -6.82 -9.71 -2.17
N ARG A 240 -7.06 -9.35 -3.43
CA ARG A 240 -6.58 -8.13 -4.08
C ARG A 240 -7.70 -7.13 -4.38
N ALA A 241 -8.96 -7.56 -4.34
CA ALA A 241 -10.11 -6.74 -4.68
C ALA A 241 -10.52 -5.82 -3.53
N LEU A 242 -10.88 -4.59 -3.85
CA LEU A 242 -11.46 -3.64 -2.93
C LEU A 242 -12.99 -3.75 -2.99
N ARG A 243 -13.62 -3.93 -1.83
CA ARG A 243 -15.08 -3.99 -1.70
C ARG A 243 -15.59 -2.88 -0.79
N PRO A 244 -16.60 -2.11 -1.20
CA PRO A 244 -17.23 -1.17 -0.30
C PRO A 244 -17.87 -1.92 0.86
N THR A 245 -17.91 -1.29 2.02
CA THR A 245 -18.62 -1.77 3.21
C THR A 245 -19.99 -1.08 3.29
N PRO A 246 -20.94 -1.62 4.04
CA PRO A 246 -22.21 -0.90 4.30
C PRO A 246 -22.00 0.51 4.86
N LEU A 247 -20.94 0.72 5.67
CA LEU A 247 -20.53 2.04 6.13
C LEU A 247 -20.08 2.94 4.98
N GLY A 248 -19.25 2.41 4.09
CA GLY A 248 -18.76 3.14 2.92
C GLY A 248 -19.89 3.52 1.97
N GLU A 249 -20.81 2.60 1.70
CA GLU A 249 -21.99 2.86 0.88
C GLU A 249 -22.89 3.93 1.51
N GLY A 250 -23.15 3.84 2.82
CA GLY A 250 -23.96 4.82 3.55
C GLY A 250 -23.35 6.22 3.56
N VAL A 251 -22.02 6.31 3.78
CA VAL A 251 -21.29 7.61 3.73
C VAL A 251 -21.28 8.18 2.30
N THR A 252 -21.06 7.33 1.29
CA THR A 252 -21.08 7.77 -0.11
C THR A 252 -22.46 8.26 -0.51
N GLY A 253 -23.54 7.54 -0.15
CA GLY A 253 -24.90 7.96 -0.39
C GLY A 253 -25.19 9.33 0.21
N LEU A 254 -24.83 9.54 1.49
CA LEU A 254 -24.98 10.83 2.15
C LEU A 254 -24.24 11.96 1.41
N LEU A 255 -22.98 11.73 1.02
CA LEU A 255 -22.18 12.73 0.30
C LEU A 255 -22.77 13.05 -1.08
N VAL A 256 -23.27 12.05 -1.79
CA VAL A 256 -23.91 12.23 -3.10
C VAL A 256 -25.23 12.98 -2.98
N ASP A 257 -26.01 12.75 -1.92
CA ASP A 257 -27.29 13.41 -1.72
C ASP A 257 -27.14 14.86 -1.27
N GLU A 258 -26.28 15.14 -0.30
CA GLU A 258 -26.15 16.45 0.34
C GLU A 258 -25.06 17.34 -0.28
N PHE A 259 -24.01 16.75 -0.88
CA PHE A 259 -22.85 17.46 -1.40
C PHE A 259 -22.55 17.08 -2.85
N LYS A 260 -23.56 17.12 -3.73
CA LYS A 260 -23.48 16.68 -5.13
C LYS A 260 -22.29 17.24 -5.89
N SER A 261 -22.02 18.54 -5.73
CA SER A 261 -20.90 19.22 -6.41
C SER A 261 -19.53 18.70 -5.96
N VAL A 262 -19.37 18.36 -4.68
CA VAL A 262 -18.12 17.86 -4.11
C VAL A 262 -17.93 16.36 -4.38
N ALA A 263 -19.04 15.61 -4.44
CA ALA A 263 -19.04 14.17 -4.71
C ALA A 263 -18.91 13.82 -6.19
N ASP A 264 -18.87 14.82 -7.08
CA ASP A 264 -18.63 14.63 -8.49
C ASP A 264 -17.17 14.25 -8.79
N TYR A 265 -16.96 13.34 -9.74
CA TYR A 265 -15.63 12.96 -10.20
C TYR A 265 -14.86 14.13 -10.81
N GLU A 266 -15.54 15.02 -11.53
CA GLU A 266 -14.92 16.17 -12.19
C GLU A 266 -14.51 17.25 -11.19
N PHE A 267 -15.17 17.34 -10.05
CA PHE A 267 -14.86 18.34 -9.04
C PHE A 267 -13.40 18.28 -8.59
N THR A 268 -12.92 17.08 -8.19
CA THR A 268 -11.53 16.92 -7.74
C THR A 268 -10.54 17.18 -8.88
N ALA A 269 -10.83 16.72 -10.10
CA ALA A 269 -10.00 16.95 -11.26
C ALA A 269 -9.89 18.45 -11.62
N ASN A 270 -11.01 19.17 -11.57
CA ASN A 270 -11.04 20.61 -11.79
C ASN A 270 -10.29 21.38 -10.71
N MET A 271 -10.47 21.00 -9.45
CA MET A 271 -9.72 21.61 -8.33
C MET A 271 -8.21 21.41 -8.46
N GLU A 272 -7.76 20.21 -8.84
CA GLU A 272 -6.35 19.95 -9.11
C GLU A 272 -5.81 20.80 -10.27
N HIS A 273 -6.62 20.98 -11.34
CA HIS A 273 -6.27 21.85 -12.45
C HIS A 273 -6.21 23.32 -12.03
N GLU A 274 -7.16 23.80 -11.25
CA GLU A 274 -7.16 25.17 -10.72
C GLU A 274 -5.96 25.44 -9.80
N LEU A 275 -5.54 24.44 -9.02
CA LEU A 275 -4.31 24.51 -8.22
C LEU A 275 -3.04 24.61 -9.09
N ASP A 276 -3.00 23.87 -10.22
CA ASP A 276 -1.91 24.01 -11.20
C ASP A 276 -1.88 25.42 -11.83
N GLU A 277 -3.07 26.03 -12.09
CA GLU A 277 -3.18 27.41 -12.56
C GLU A 277 -2.70 28.44 -11.52
N VAL A 278 -2.94 28.15 -10.22
CA VAL A 278 -2.39 28.97 -9.12
C VAL A 278 -0.87 28.84 -9.07
N GLU A 279 -0.31 27.64 -9.21
CA GLU A 279 1.13 27.40 -9.25
C GLU A 279 1.79 28.14 -10.43
N ALA A 280 1.13 28.14 -11.57
CA ALA A 280 1.58 28.88 -12.76
C ALA A 280 1.39 30.42 -12.68
N GLY A 281 0.81 30.92 -11.58
CA GLY A 281 0.54 32.35 -11.39
C GLY A 281 -0.58 32.93 -12.24
N ARG A 282 -1.41 32.08 -12.85
CA ARG A 282 -2.54 32.49 -13.70
C ARG A 282 -3.85 32.69 -12.93
N LEU A 283 -3.98 32.04 -11.77
CA LEU A 283 -5.14 32.14 -10.88
C LEU A 283 -4.74 32.63 -9.49
N ASN A 284 -5.57 33.49 -8.88
CA ASN A 284 -5.38 33.93 -7.51
C ASN A 284 -5.94 32.91 -6.54
N TYR A 285 -5.11 32.40 -5.62
CA TYR A 285 -5.51 31.36 -4.67
C TYR A 285 -6.61 31.81 -3.68
N ILE A 286 -6.66 33.10 -3.31
CA ILE A 286 -7.70 33.64 -2.42
C ILE A 286 -9.05 33.60 -3.11
N GLN A 287 -9.11 33.97 -4.38
CA GLN A 287 -10.33 33.91 -5.17
C GLN A 287 -10.81 32.48 -5.37
N LEU A 288 -9.89 31.55 -5.64
CA LEU A 288 -10.20 30.12 -5.72
C LEU A 288 -10.82 29.60 -4.43
N LEU A 289 -10.24 29.94 -3.28
CA LEU A 289 -10.76 29.52 -1.98
C LEU A 289 -12.14 30.09 -1.69
N HIS A 290 -12.40 31.37 -2.02
CA HIS A 290 -13.73 31.97 -1.85
C HIS A 290 -14.78 31.29 -2.76
N ASN A 291 -14.45 31.10 -4.03
CA ASN A 291 -15.35 30.42 -4.97
C ASN A 291 -15.76 29.03 -4.49
N PHE A 292 -14.82 28.28 -3.92
CA PHE A 292 -15.12 26.96 -3.36
C PHE A 292 -15.91 27.07 -2.04
N TYR A 293 -15.44 27.91 -1.10
CA TYR A 293 -15.97 27.92 0.28
C TYR A 293 -17.39 28.44 0.36
N ASP A 294 -17.72 29.48 -0.39
CA ASP A 294 -19.05 30.08 -0.38
C ASP A 294 -20.14 29.09 -0.79
N GLY A 295 -19.89 28.32 -1.83
CA GLY A 295 -20.78 27.25 -2.27
C GLY A 295 -20.84 26.06 -1.27
N PHE A 296 -19.69 25.69 -0.73
CA PHE A 296 -19.58 24.61 0.25
C PHE A 296 -20.27 24.97 1.58
N GLU A 297 -20.11 26.19 2.09
CA GLU A 297 -20.76 26.65 3.31
C GLU A 297 -22.29 26.65 3.17
N ALA A 298 -22.82 27.06 2.02
CA ALA A 298 -24.24 27.00 1.76
C ALA A 298 -24.76 25.56 1.77
N ALA A 299 -24.07 24.63 1.09
CA ALA A 299 -24.42 23.20 1.08
C ALA A 299 -24.33 22.60 2.49
N LEU A 300 -23.32 22.96 3.29
CA LEU A 300 -23.17 22.48 4.66
C LEU A 300 -24.33 22.90 5.55
N LYS A 301 -24.74 24.18 5.52
CA LYS A 301 -25.88 24.69 6.27
C LYS A 301 -27.19 24.01 5.88
N GLN A 302 -27.36 23.74 4.58
CA GLN A 302 -28.52 23.01 4.10
C GLN A 302 -28.52 21.56 4.60
N ALA A 303 -27.40 20.85 4.51
CA ALA A 303 -27.26 19.48 4.98
C ALA A 303 -27.47 19.37 6.50
N GLU A 304 -26.97 20.33 7.30
CA GLU A 304 -27.23 20.39 8.74
C GLU A 304 -28.74 20.49 9.05
N SER A 305 -29.47 21.34 8.31
CA SER A 305 -30.91 21.47 8.43
C SER A 305 -31.67 20.22 8.00
N ASP A 306 -31.27 19.61 6.87
CA ASP A 306 -31.96 18.44 6.31
C ASP A 306 -31.73 17.19 7.16
N LEU A 307 -30.64 17.11 7.87
CA LEU A 307 -30.26 15.99 8.74
C LEU A 307 -30.61 16.20 10.21
N GLU A 308 -31.16 17.36 10.58
CA GLU A 308 -31.54 17.64 11.97
C GLU A 308 -32.52 16.59 12.50
N GLY A 309 -32.18 15.96 13.61
CA GLY A 309 -32.99 14.88 14.22
C GLY A 309 -32.99 13.55 13.46
N LYS A 310 -32.39 13.46 12.27
CA LYS A 310 -32.29 12.22 11.50
C LYS A 310 -31.06 11.41 11.92
N ARG A 311 -31.23 10.10 12.10
CA ARG A 311 -30.13 9.15 12.28
C ARG A 311 -30.05 8.26 11.06
N ILE A 312 -28.96 8.31 10.35
CA ILE A 312 -28.69 7.41 9.23
C ILE A 312 -28.42 6.02 9.83
N LYS A 313 -29.33 5.09 9.58
CA LYS A 313 -29.13 3.69 9.98
C LYS A 313 -28.33 2.98 8.89
N ILE A 314 -27.11 2.63 9.21
CA ILE A 314 -26.29 1.71 8.39
C ILE A 314 -26.84 0.31 8.63
N GLN A 315 -27.02 -0.45 7.57
CA GLN A 315 -27.50 -1.83 7.67
C GLN A 315 -26.46 -2.67 8.44
N ASP A 316 -26.91 -3.23 9.57
CA ASP A 316 -26.05 -4.07 10.40
C ASP A 316 -25.77 -5.42 9.68
N GLU A 317 -24.54 -5.88 9.74
CA GLU A 317 -24.15 -7.20 9.23
C GLU A 317 -24.63 -8.29 10.19
N VAL A 318 -25.59 -9.11 9.74
CA VAL A 318 -26.15 -10.22 10.52
C VAL A 318 -25.14 -11.38 10.54
N THR A 319 -24.92 -11.96 11.72
CA THR A 319 -24.03 -13.11 11.91
C THR A 319 -24.82 -14.37 12.29
N ASP A 320 -24.17 -15.54 12.15
CA ASP A 320 -24.73 -16.83 12.60
C ASP A 320 -24.64 -17.02 14.13
N VAL A 321 -24.10 -16.05 14.86
CA VAL A 321 -23.95 -16.11 16.31
C VAL A 321 -25.29 -15.79 16.96
N ILE A 322 -25.80 -16.74 17.72
CA ILE A 322 -27.07 -16.58 18.42
C ILE A 322 -26.88 -15.84 19.77
N CYS A 323 -27.78 -14.95 20.08
CA CYS A 323 -27.83 -14.26 21.36
C CYS A 323 -28.29 -15.22 22.49
N ASP A 324 -27.45 -15.40 23.52
CA ASP A 324 -27.76 -16.31 24.63
C ASP A 324 -28.94 -15.89 25.48
N LYS A 325 -29.38 -14.60 25.37
CA LYS A 325 -30.47 -14.06 26.16
C LYS A 325 -31.84 -14.11 25.48
N CYS A 326 -31.87 -13.95 24.14
CA CYS A 326 -33.14 -13.83 23.43
C CYS A 326 -33.22 -14.68 22.13
N GLY A 327 -32.21 -15.47 21.78
CA GLY A 327 -32.23 -16.37 20.65
C GLY A 327 -32.13 -15.71 19.26
N ARG A 328 -32.03 -14.39 19.15
CA ARG A 328 -31.90 -13.67 17.87
C ARG A 328 -30.46 -13.76 17.36
N ASN A 329 -30.26 -13.77 16.04
CA ASN A 329 -28.93 -13.67 15.46
C ASN A 329 -28.30 -12.31 15.81
N MET A 330 -27.07 -12.33 16.31
CA MET A 330 -26.33 -11.11 16.65
C MET A 330 -25.82 -10.41 15.40
N VAL A 331 -25.67 -9.09 15.51
CA VAL A 331 -25.18 -8.23 14.42
C VAL A 331 -23.83 -7.61 14.79
N ILE A 332 -23.02 -7.37 13.78
CA ILE A 332 -21.74 -6.67 13.98
C ILE A 332 -22.02 -5.17 14.08
N LYS A 333 -21.59 -4.57 15.18
CA LYS A 333 -21.61 -3.11 15.38
C LYS A 333 -20.21 -2.57 15.62
N SER A 334 -19.98 -1.35 15.14
CA SER A 334 -18.74 -0.60 15.41
C SER A 334 -18.90 0.23 16.67
N GLY A 335 -17.97 0.07 17.63
CA GLY A 335 -17.92 0.84 18.85
C GLY A 335 -16.58 1.55 19.03
N ARG A 336 -16.46 2.35 20.09
CA ARG A 336 -15.22 3.10 20.43
C ARG A 336 -13.96 2.24 20.47
N PHE A 337 -14.10 0.96 20.80
CA PHE A 337 -12.98 0.01 20.96
C PHE A 337 -12.88 -1.00 19.82
N GLY A 338 -13.59 -0.79 18.71
CA GLY A 338 -13.62 -1.67 17.55
C GLY A 338 -14.97 -2.36 17.35
N LYS A 339 -15.03 -3.30 16.42
CA LYS A 339 -16.22 -4.08 16.09
C LYS A 339 -16.55 -5.07 17.21
N PHE A 340 -17.85 -5.22 17.51
CA PHE A 340 -18.38 -6.18 18.49
C PHE A 340 -19.71 -6.75 18.01
N LEU A 341 -20.09 -7.90 18.55
CA LEU A 341 -21.41 -8.49 18.32
C LEU A 341 -22.42 -7.86 19.28
N ALA A 342 -23.51 -7.35 18.76
CA ALA A 342 -24.62 -6.79 19.53
C ALA A 342 -25.92 -7.52 19.21
N CYS A 343 -26.79 -7.63 20.16
CA CYS A 343 -28.15 -8.14 19.92
C CYS A 343 -28.97 -7.09 19.19
N PRO A 344 -29.66 -7.40 18.08
CA PRO A 344 -30.55 -6.46 17.37
C PRO A 344 -31.79 -6.09 18.17
N GLY A 345 -32.09 -6.80 19.27
CA GLY A 345 -33.22 -6.52 20.16
C GLY A 345 -32.99 -5.38 21.13
N PHE A 346 -31.96 -4.55 20.95
CA PHE A 346 -31.79 -3.35 21.77
C PHE A 346 -32.95 -2.35 21.56
N PRO A 347 -33.51 -1.72 22.63
CA PRO A 347 -33.03 -1.71 24.02
C PRO A 347 -33.52 -2.86 24.92
N GLU A 348 -34.43 -3.70 24.47
CA GLU A 348 -34.99 -4.80 25.26
C GLU A 348 -33.94 -5.86 25.64
N CYS A 349 -33.01 -6.14 24.71
CA CYS A 349 -31.89 -7.04 24.93
C CYS A 349 -30.56 -6.31 24.71
N THR A 350 -29.84 -6.06 25.79
CA THR A 350 -28.53 -5.34 25.78
C THR A 350 -27.35 -6.25 25.65
N ASN A 351 -27.53 -7.51 25.20
CA ASN A 351 -26.45 -8.48 25.10
C ASN A 351 -25.41 -8.10 24.05
N THR A 352 -24.15 -8.09 24.44
CA THR A 352 -23.03 -7.85 23.55
C THR A 352 -21.93 -8.89 23.76
N LYS A 353 -21.24 -9.29 22.68
CA LYS A 353 -20.10 -10.20 22.74
C LYS A 353 -18.93 -9.61 21.98
N PRO A 354 -17.67 -9.80 22.44
CA PRO A 354 -16.52 -9.45 21.63
C PRO A 354 -16.43 -10.38 20.42
N ILE A 355 -15.95 -9.85 19.28
CA ILE A 355 -15.61 -10.70 18.13
C ILE A 355 -14.29 -11.36 18.44
N THR A 356 -14.28 -12.70 18.50
CA THR A 356 -13.09 -13.50 18.78
C THR A 356 -12.76 -14.39 17.59
N GLU A 357 -11.49 -14.44 17.20
CA GLU A 357 -10.99 -15.38 16.19
C GLU A 357 -10.43 -16.62 16.92
N ASP A 358 -10.91 -17.80 16.53
CA ASP A 358 -10.35 -19.07 17.02
C ASP A 358 -8.96 -19.27 16.41
N THR A 359 -7.95 -19.48 17.24
CA THR A 359 -6.57 -19.70 16.79
C THR A 359 -6.27 -21.16 16.41
N GLY A 360 -7.18 -22.08 16.73
CA GLY A 360 -7.00 -23.52 16.59
C GLY A 360 -6.06 -24.14 17.64
N ALA A 361 -5.63 -23.36 18.63
CA ALA A 361 -4.78 -23.83 19.73
C ALA A 361 -5.59 -24.11 21.00
N ALA A 362 -5.18 -25.11 21.77
CA ALA A 362 -5.77 -25.43 23.08
C ALA A 362 -5.12 -24.63 24.21
N CYS A 363 -5.91 -24.20 25.16
CA CYS A 363 -5.45 -23.51 26.36
C CYS A 363 -4.55 -24.42 27.20
N PRO A 364 -3.33 -24.02 27.56
CA PRO A 364 -2.39 -24.85 28.32
C PRO A 364 -2.85 -25.11 29.78
N VAL A 365 -3.82 -24.32 30.26
CA VAL A 365 -4.35 -24.42 31.65
C VAL A 365 -5.59 -25.32 31.68
N CYS A 366 -6.58 -25.13 30.80
CA CYS A 366 -7.87 -25.81 30.90
C CYS A 366 -8.29 -26.60 29.65
N GLY A 367 -7.47 -26.65 28.59
CA GLY A 367 -7.74 -27.37 27.37
C GLY A 367 -8.79 -26.74 26.44
N ALA A 368 -9.48 -25.64 26.85
CA ALA A 368 -10.43 -24.95 26.00
C ALA A 368 -9.71 -24.19 24.88
N LYS A 369 -10.47 -23.60 23.93
CA LYS A 369 -9.89 -22.87 22.82
C LYS A 369 -9.14 -21.61 23.26
N VAL A 370 -8.07 -21.28 22.57
CA VAL A 370 -7.38 -19.99 22.68
C VAL A 370 -7.90 -19.08 21.56
N VAL A 371 -8.36 -17.90 21.95
CA VAL A 371 -8.94 -16.92 21.04
C VAL A 371 -8.09 -15.66 20.97
N LYS A 372 -8.02 -15.07 19.78
CA LYS A 372 -7.35 -13.80 19.52
C LYS A 372 -8.28 -12.65 19.88
N LYS A 373 -7.78 -11.68 20.64
CA LYS A 373 -8.48 -10.48 21.07
C LYS A 373 -7.64 -9.23 20.80
N LYS A 374 -8.27 -8.06 20.78
CA LYS A 374 -7.60 -6.77 20.72
C LYS A 374 -7.82 -6.02 22.04
N SER A 375 -6.75 -5.44 22.58
CA SER A 375 -6.81 -4.56 23.74
C SER A 375 -7.44 -3.21 23.37
N ALA A 376 -7.84 -2.41 24.36
CA ALA A 376 -8.36 -1.04 24.15
C ALA A 376 -7.37 -0.11 23.39
N ARG A 377 -6.07 -0.44 23.40
CA ARG A 377 -5.02 0.28 22.65
C ARG A 377 -4.74 -0.31 21.27
N GLY A 378 -5.56 -1.30 20.81
CA GLY A 378 -5.42 -1.95 19.51
C GLY A 378 -4.38 -3.08 19.43
N PHE A 379 -3.67 -3.40 20.52
CA PHE A 379 -2.70 -4.49 20.52
C PHE A 379 -3.39 -5.86 20.55
N VAL A 380 -2.90 -6.79 19.74
CA VAL A 380 -3.37 -8.18 19.71
C VAL A 380 -2.81 -8.93 20.92
N TYR A 381 -3.68 -9.66 21.59
CA TYR A 381 -3.32 -10.63 22.64
C TYR A 381 -4.20 -11.87 22.51
N TYR A 382 -3.81 -12.93 23.18
CA TYR A 382 -4.50 -14.21 23.15
C TYR A 382 -4.96 -14.59 24.55
N SER A 383 -6.18 -15.13 24.65
CA SER A 383 -6.74 -15.54 25.93
C SER A 383 -7.54 -16.83 25.78
N CYS A 384 -7.77 -17.52 26.89
CA CYS A 384 -8.72 -18.61 26.92
C CYS A 384 -10.14 -18.12 26.58
N ASP A 385 -10.90 -18.90 25.82
CA ASP A 385 -12.31 -18.63 25.50
C ASP A 385 -13.18 -18.60 26.76
N LYS A 386 -12.83 -19.39 27.77
CA LYS A 386 -13.52 -19.43 29.09
C LYS A 386 -13.12 -18.29 30.06
N TYR A 387 -12.44 -17.25 29.58
CA TYR A 387 -12.15 -16.08 30.44
C TYR A 387 -13.45 -15.38 30.85
N PRO A 388 -13.67 -15.03 32.14
CA PRO A 388 -12.72 -14.96 33.25
C PRO A 388 -12.58 -16.24 34.09
N ALA A 389 -13.33 -17.29 33.84
CA ALA A 389 -13.25 -18.54 34.61
C ALA A 389 -11.86 -19.21 34.49
N CYS A 390 -11.24 -19.11 33.31
CA CYS A 390 -9.84 -19.45 33.12
C CYS A 390 -9.06 -18.17 32.80
N GLN A 391 -8.11 -17.81 33.63
CA GLN A 391 -7.37 -16.54 33.56
C GLN A 391 -6.17 -16.57 32.61
N PHE A 392 -6.07 -17.57 31.74
CA PHE A 392 -4.96 -17.65 30.78
C PHE A 392 -5.00 -16.50 29.78
N ILE A 393 -3.93 -15.70 29.76
CA ILE A 393 -3.69 -14.60 28.79
C ILE A 393 -2.21 -14.63 28.41
N THR A 394 -1.93 -14.45 27.12
CA THR A 394 -0.56 -14.33 26.60
C THR A 394 -0.48 -13.35 25.42
N TRP A 395 0.70 -12.78 25.21
CA TRP A 395 1.05 -12.00 24.03
C TRP A 395 1.70 -12.84 22.94
N ASP A 396 2.12 -14.07 23.30
CA ASP A 396 2.77 -14.99 22.38
C ASP A 396 1.76 -15.60 21.43
N LYS A 397 2.14 -15.67 20.15
CA LYS A 397 1.24 -16.16 19.10
C LYS A 397 1.05 -17.69 19.23
N PRO A 398 -0.18 -18.17 19.46
CA PRO A 398 -0.43 -19.60 19.51
C PRO A 398 -0.20 -20.26 18.15
N LEU A 399 0.34 -21.47 18.19
CA LEU A 399 0.64 -22.31 17.04
C LEU A 399 -0.31 -23.51 16.99
N LYS A 400 -0.51 -24.05 15.80
CA LYS A 400 -1.26 -25.31 15.61
C LYS A 400 -0.41 -26.54 15.93
N THR A 401 0.91 -26.35 16.07
CA THR A 401 1.84 -27.41 16.44
C THR A 401 1.73 -27.75 17.92
N LYS A 402 1.93 -29.02 18.22
CA LYS A 402 1.89 -29.55 19.58
C LYS A 402 3.28 -29.70 20.17
N CYS A 403 3.35 -29.55 21.47
CA CYS A 403 4.58 -29.74 22.24
C CYS A 403 5.00 -31.20 22.23
N PRO A 404 6.25 -31.54 21.86
CA PRO A 404 6.71 -32.93 21.85
C PRO A 404 6.78 -33.56 23.26
N ASN A 405 6.88 -32.73 24.31
CA ASN A 405 6.99 -33.24 25.68
C ASN A 405 5.63 -33.52 26.35
N CYS A 406 4.57 -32.77 26.01
CA CYS A 406 3.31 -32.84 26.76
C CYS A 406 2.05 -32.71 25.91
N ASP A 407 2.16 -32.73 24.60
CA ASP A 407 1.06 -32.64 23.61
C ASP A 407 0.17 -31.38 23.70
N SER A 408 0.56 -30.38 24.51
CA SER A 408 -0.09 -29.07 24.60
C SER A 408 0.26 -28.21 23.40
N SER A 409 -0.54 -27.18 23.09
CA SER A 409 -0.22 -26.23 22.00
C SER A 409 1.05 -25.44 22.30
N LEU A 410 1.88 -25.20 21.29
CA LEU A 410 3.05 -24.32 21.38
C LEU A 410 2.67 -22.86 21.11
N PHE A 411 3.50 -21.95 21.63
CA PHE A 411 3.32 -20.51 21.47
C PHE A 411 4.62 -19.90 20.98
N ARG A 412 4.53 -19.02 19.97
CA ARG A 412 5.70 -18.32 19.43
C ARG A 412 5.96 -17.06 20.20
N HIS A 413 7.04 -17.07 20.94
CA HIS A 413 7.59 -15.91 21.62
C HIS A 413 8.58 -15.18 20.72
N THR A 414 8.53 -13.86 20.71
CA THR A 414 9.53 -13.01 20.03
C THR A 414 10.04 -12.00 21.03
N ASP A 415 11.27 -12.12 21.41
CA ASP A 415 11.90 -11.16 22.32
C ASP A 415 11.96 -9.75 21.68
N ARG A 416 11.63 -8.75 22.46
CA ARG A 416 11.49 -7.39 21.97
C ARG A 416 12.81 -6.74 21.61
N ASP A 417 13.85 -7.04 22.32
CA ASP A 417 15.14 -6.38 22.21
C ASP A 417 16.10 -7.19 21.32
N SER A 418 16.26 -8.49 21.58
CA SER A 418 17.11 -9.37 20.78
C SER A 418 16.49 -9.78 19.45
N LYS A 419 15.16 -9.73 19.30
CA LYS A 419 14.45 -10.28 18.14
C LYS A 419 14.59 -11.79 17.95
N GLU A 420 15.07 -12.47 18.97
CA GLU A 420 15.08 -13.91 19.03
C GLU A 420 13.65 -14.45 18.96
N VAL A 421 13.45 -15.52 18.21
CA VAL A 421 12.14 -16.18 18.08
C VAL A 421 12.26 -17.59 18.59
N THR A 422 11.45 -17.90 19.60
CA THR A 422 11.39 -19.23 20.22
C THR A 422 9.95 -19.76 20.21
N ASP A 423 9.79 -21.05 20.01
CA ASP A 423 8.52 -21.74 20.21
C ASP A 423 8.53 -22.38 21.60
N VAL A 424 7.61 -21.95 22.45
CA VAL A 424 7.59 -22.29 23.89
C VAL A 424 6.29 -23.01 24.26
N CYS A 425 6.39 -23.94 25.19
CA CYS A 425 5.22 -24.55 25.84
C CYS A 425 4.89 -23.78 27.10
N LEU A 426 3.68 -23.22 27.18
CA LEU A 426 3.20 -22.46 28.34
C LEU A 426 2.43 -23.31 29.36
N ARG A 427 2.47 -24.67 29.22
CA ARG A 427 1.89 -25.56 30.20
C ARG A 427 2.81 -25.63 31.42
N GLU A 428 2.24 -25.43 32.61
CA GLU A 428 2.97 -25.49 33.86
C GLU A 428 3.74 -26.81 34.03
N GLY A 429 5.02 -26.74 34.36
CA GLY A 429 5.90 -27.89 34.52
C GLY A 429 6.48 -28.53 33.27
N CYS A 430 6.16 -28.04 32.07
CA CYS A 430 6.69 -28.62 30.82
C CYS A 430 8.08 -28.11 30.44
N GLY A 431 8.31 -26.79 30.46
CA GLY A 431 9.61 -26.15 30.19
C GLY A 431 10.18 -26.32 28.78
N PHE A 432 9.39 -26.81 27.79
CA PHE A 432 9.87 -26.96 26.41
C PHE A 432 10.07 -25.61 25.74
N VAL A 433 11.26 -25.41 25.16
CA VAL A 433 11.65 -24.24 24.36
C VAL A 433 12.45 -24.70 23.14
N GLU A 434 12.09 -24.25 21.98
CA GLU A 434 12.80 -24.51 20.74
C GLU A 434 13.18 -23.19 20.07
N LEU A 435 14.46 -23.03 19.70
CA LEU A 435 14.94 -21.86 19.00
C LEU A 435 14.56 -21.95 17.52
N VAL A 436 13.74 -21.00 17.04
CA VAL A 436 13.29 -20.91 15.63
C VAL A 436 14.17 -19.96 14.85
N LYS A 437 14.60 -18.85 15.48
CA LYS A 437 15.44 -17.84 14.85
C LYS A 437 16.35 -17.20 15.89
N GLU A 438 17.64 -17.17 15.61
CA GLU A 438 18.62 -16.47 16.43
C GLU A 438 18.33 -14.97 16.49
N GLY A 439 18.66 -14.40 17.65
CA GLY A 439 18.52 -12.98 17.92
C GLY A 439 19.61 -12.12 17.27
N LEU A 440 19.52 -10.83 17.55
CA LEU A 440 20.54 -9.85 17.16
C LEU A 440 21.79 -10.02 18.04
N PRO A 441 22.98 -9.55 17.57
CA PRO A 441 24.18 -9.55 18.37
C PRO A 441 23.99 -8.85 19.73
N PRO A 442 24.72 -9.28 20.79
CA PRO A 442 24.55 -8.74 22.13
C PRO A 442 24.68 -7.22 22.24
N GLU A 443 25.58 -6.62 21.48
CA GLU A 443 25.79 -5.17 21.44
C GLU A 443 24.58 -4.42 20.90
N GLU A 444 23.97 -4.92 19.83
CA GLU A 444 22.78 -4.32 19.23
C GLU A 444 21.55 -4.51 20.13
N THR A 445 21.44 -5.65 20.75
CA THR A 445 20.38 -5.97 21.73
C THR A 445 20.44 -5.01 22.91
N GLU A 446 21.62 -4.78 23.47
CA GLU A 446 21.84 -3.85 24.59
C GLU A 446 21.51 -2.40 24.20
N LYS A 447 21.91 -1.96 23.00
CA LYS A 447 21.57 -0.64 22.45
C LYS A 447 20.06 -0.44 22.35
N ARG A 448 19.34 -1.44 21.88
CA ARG A 448 17.86 -1.41 21.75
C ARG A 448 17.20 -1.34 23.14
N ARG A 449 17.68 -2.13 24.09
CA ARG A 449 17.19 -2.12 25.48
C ARG A 449 17.34 -0.71 26.08
N LYS A 450 18.52 -0.10 26.01
CA LYS A 450 18.77 1.27 26.50
C LYS A 450 17.89 2.31 25.84
N MET A 451 17.68 2.20 24.52
CA MET A 451 16.77 3.12 23.81
C MET A 451 15.32 2.97 24.26
N ARG A 452 14.87 1.75 24.52
CA ARG A 452 13.51 1.48 25.01
C ARG A 452 13.31 2.03 26.43
N GLU A 453 14.26 1.80 27.31
CA GLU A 453 14.27 2.31 28.70
C GLU A 453 14.24 3.85 28.72
N ALA A 454 15.06 4.50 27.90
CA ALA A 454 15.06 5.95 27.77
C ALA A 454 13.72 6.50 27.24
N ARG A 455 13.06 5.80 26.29
CA ARG A 455 11.73 6.18 25.81
C ARG A 455 10.65 5.98 26.88
N ALA A 456 10.74 4.91 27.65
CA ALA A 456 9.82 4.63 28.76
C ALA A 456 9.97 5.68 29.87
N ALA A 457 11.20 6.04 30.25
CA ALA A 457 11.47 7.10 31.21
C ALA A 457 10.89 8.46 30.78
N LYS A 458 11.11 8.87 29.53
CA LYS A 458 10.51 10.11 28.98
C LYS A 458 8.99 10.05 28.92
N ALA A 459 8.39 8.89 28.67
CA ALA A 459 6.95 8.73 28.68
C ALA A 459 6.37 8.83 30.10
N ALA A 460 7.04 8.24 31.09
CA ALA A 460 6.66 8.35 32.50
C ALA A 460 6.77 9.77 33.02
N GLU A 461 7.84 10.49 32.66
CA GLU A 461 8.02 11.91 33.01
C GLU A 461 6.90 12.80 32.42
N ARG A 462 6.52 12.58 31.15
CA ARG A 462 5.40 13.28 30.52
C ARG A 462 4.06 12.94 31.16
N ALA A 463 3.86 11.68 31.58
CA ALA A 463 2.64 11.28 32.27
C ALA A 463 2.55 11.93 33.65
N ALA A 464 3.65 11.96 34.41
CA ALA A 464 3.73 12.62 35.70
C ALA A 464 3.51 14.14 35.60
N ALA A 465 4.12 14.79 34.58
CA ALA A 465 3.90 16.21 34.32
C ALA A 465 2.43 16.53 33.98
N LYS A 466 1.77 15.66 33.21
CA LYS A 466 0.34 15.81 32.88
C LYS A 466 -0.54 15.65 34.12
N GLU A 467 -0.26 14.68 34.95
CA GLU A 467 -0.99 14.45 36.20
C GLU A 467 -0.81 15.58 37.21
N ALA A 468 0.38 16.16 37.28
CA ALA A 468 0.67 17.34 38.08
C ALA A 468 -0.09 18.60 37.57
N ALA A 469 -0.17 18.80 36.25
CA ALA A 469 -0.94 19.90 35.64
C ALA A 469 -2.45 19.74 35.88
N GLU A 470 -3.00 18.53 35.78
CA GLU A 470 -4.40 18.24 36.10
C GLU A 470 -4.76 18.47 37.59
N LYS A 471 -3.82 18.22 38.48
CA LYS A 471 -4.00 18.50 39.94
C LYS A 471 -3.95 19.99 40.30
N ASN A 472 -3.25 20.80 39.50
CA ASN A 472 -3.12 22.25 39.73
C ASN A 472 -4.21 23.11 39.06
N GLY A 473 -5.23 22.51 38.44
CA GLY A 473 -6.39 23.23 37.89
C GLY A 473 -6.08 24.10 36.65
N GLU A 474 -4.91 23.97 36.05
CA GLU A 474 -4.58 24.66 34.81
C GLU A 474 -5.14 23.88 33.63
N THR A 475 -6.13 24.47 32.95
CA THR A 475 -6.60 23.98 31.65
C THR A 475 -5.44 24.05 30.67
N ALA A 476 -4.91 22.91 30.26
CA ALA A 476 -3.80 22.82 29.34
C ALA A 476 -4.19 23.41 27.97
N GLU A 477 -3.89 24.67 27.75
CA GLU A 477 -3.77 25.25 26.42
C GLU A 477 -2.74 24.41 25.63
N LYS A 478 -3.10 23.96 24.44
CA LYS A 478 -2.25 23.14 23.59
C LYS A 478 -0.96 23.93 23.29
N ALA A 479 0.12 23.59 23.97
CA ALA A 479 1.45 24.12 23.64
C ALA A 479 1.78 23.84 22.18
N PRO A 480 2.32 24.82 21.43
CA PRO A 480 2.73 24.62 20.05
C PRO A 480 3.78 23.51 19.99
N LYS A 481 3.66 22.61 19.03
CA LYS A 481 4.68 21.59 18.76
C LYS A 481 6.00 22.32 18.49
N GLU A 482 6.97 22.22 19.40
CA GLU A 482 8.32 22.70 19.17
C GLU A 482 8.85 22.13 17.85
N ALA A 483 9.08 23.02 16.90
CA ALA A 483 9.80 22.72 15.68
C ALA A 483 11.21 22.22 16.08
N LYS A 484 11.59 21.05 15.59
CA LYS A 484 12.94 20.50 15.74
C LYS A 484 13.94 21.58 15.34
N LYS A 485 14.78 22.03 16.28
CA LYS A 485 15.90 22.94 15.99
C LYS A 485 16.75 22.28 14.89
N PRO A 486 17.04 22.99 13.78
CA PRO A 486 17.96 22.48 12.79
C PRO A 486 19.35 22.39 13.38
N ALA A 487 20.04 21.27 13.10
CA ALA A 487 21.42 21.05 13.51
C ALA A 487 22.30 22.22 13.04
N ALA A 488 23.20 22.68 13.93
CA ALA A 488 24.07 23.81 13.72
C ALA A 488 24.86 23.69 12.41
N LYS A 489 24.56 24.51 11.43
CA LYS A 489 25.33 24.63 10.19
C LYS A 489 26.69 25.29 10.52
N LYS A 490 27.76 24.56 10.25
CA LYS A 490 29.12 25.12 10.21
C LYS A 490 29.13 26.33 9.25
N LYS A 491 29.60 27.47 9.73
CA LYS A 491 29.74 28.71 8.96
C LYS A 491 30.73 28.48 7.81
N THR A 492 30.23 28.36 6.61
CA THR A 492 31.03 28.53 5.39
C THR A 492 31.01 29.99 5.01
N VAL A 493 32.18 30.58 4.95
CA VAL A 493 32.42 31.96 4.55
C VAL A 493 31.99 32.13 3.09
N LYS A 494 30.93 32.90 2.84
CA LYS A 494 30.54 33.32 1.49
C LYS A 494 31.50 34.40 1.01
N LYS A 495 32.31 34.10 -0.02
CA LYS A 495 32.92 35.10 -0.89
C LYS A 495 31.81 35.75 -1.72
N THR A 496 31.55 37.03 -1.47
CA THR A 496 30.64 37.87 -2.27
C THR A 496 31.30 38.26 -3.57
N LEU A 497 30.65 38.00 -4.68
CA LEU A 497 31.02 38.53 -6.02
C LEU A 497 30.41 39.92 -6.25
N PRO A 498 31.12 40.86 -6.93
CA PRO A 498 30.88 42.34 -6.84
C PRO A 498 29.82 42.92 -7.78
N TRP A 499 28.83 42.22 -8.30
CA TRP A 499 27.93 42.81 -9.30
C TRP A 499 26.44 42.90 -8.94
N MET A 500 26.09 42.69 -7.67
CA MET A 500 24.71 42.87 -7.17
C MET A 500 24.53 44.14 -6.31
N THR A 501 24.82 45.30 -6.87
CA THR A 501 24.32 46.57 -6.35
C THR A 501 23.97 47.45 -7.52
N LYS A 502 22.68 47.61 -7.78
CA LYS A 502 21.97 48.78 -8.32
C LYS A 502 20.72 48.35 -9.05
N THR A 503 19.57 48.47 -8.41
CA THR A 503 18.47 49.32 -8.89
C THR A 503 17.31 49.24 -7.89
N THR A 504 17.31 50.21 -6.99
CA THR A 504 16.08 50.71 -6.35
C THR A 504 15.70 52.02 -7.03
N ASN A 505 14.43 52.16 -7.26
CA ASN A 505 13.64 53.36 -7.53
C ASN A 505 13.06 53.50 -8.93
N ARG A 506 11.76 53.42 -8.92
CA ARG A 506 10.67 54.19 -9.54
C ARG A 506 9.58 53.30 -10.08
N PHE A 507 8.41 53.32 -9.43
CA PHE A 507 7.27 54.14 -9.87
C PHE A 507 6.16 54.06 -8.81
N LYS A 508 5.59 55.24 -8.63
CA LYS A 508 4.42 55.66 -7.90
C LYS A 508 3.24 54.72 -7.94
#